data_d726e2152836c3712147fb95e2e45a5b
#
_entry.id   d726e2152836c3712147fb95e2e45a5b
#
_cell.length_a   1.000
_cell.length_b   1.000
_cell.length_c   1.000
_cell.angle_alpha   90.00
_cell.angle_beta   90.00
_cell.angle_gamma   90.00
#
_symmetry.space_group_name_H-M   'P 1'
#
loop_
_entity.id
_entity.type
_entity.pdbx_description
1 polymer ?
#
loop_
_entity_poly.entity_id
_entity_poly.type
_entity_poly.pdbx_seq_one_letter_code
_entity_poly.pdbx_strand_id
1 'polypeptide(L)'
;MILKVVDVAMDFLFDSHEGFTRAFRRQFGMSPNEYKKNTPPIYLFHPWSIREYYYWLRDMQEDAPPLSGDFFVQVRNFPKRKLLLKRGVSADDYFSYSNENGCDVWGLLCSVKEALYEPVGLWLPDALRPPGTSRYAQGVELPEDYGGTIPEGFDLIDLPECKMMMFQSAPYDDLHFEEAILNLSQIIDTYDPTRSGYEWADEAAPRFQLDPQGWRGYIEARPVRELP
;
A
#
# COMPACT_ATOMS: atom_id res chain seq x y z
N MET A 1 16.55 -18.34 -13.06
CA MET A 1 16.02 -19.54 -13.78
C MET A 1 14.67 -19.15 -14.37
N ILE A 2 14.50 -19.23 -15.69
CA ILE A 2 13.22 -18.85 -16.33
C ILE A 2 12.30 -20.07 -16.28
N LEU A 3 11.27 -20.04 -15.43
CA LEU A 3 10.26 -21.09 -15.35
C LEU A 3 9.51 -21.23 -16.67
N LYS A 4 9.26 -22.47 -17.10
CA LYS A 4 8.36 -22.74 -18.22
C LYS A 4 6.91 -22.70 -17.73
N VAL A 5 6.00 -22.28 -18.61
CA VAL A 5 4.57 -22.19 -18.26
C VAL A 5 3.99 -23.56 -17.88
N VAL A 6 4.51 -24.63 -18.49
CA VAL A 6 4.08 -25.99 -18.15
C VAL A 6 4.49 -26.39 -16.73
N ASP A 7 5.67 -25.99 -16.30
CA ASP A 7 6.15 -26.30 -14.94
C ASP A 7 5.25 -25.60 -13.90
N VAL A 8 4.95 -24.32 -14.14
CA VAL A 8 4.00 -23.56 -13.30
C VAL A 8 2.62 -24.24 -13.28
N ALA A 9 2.10 -24.67 -14.43
CA ALA A 9 0.80 -25.35 -14.48
C ALA A 9 0.77 -26.60 -13.60
N MET A 10 1.84 -27.41 -13.62
CA MET A 10 1.94 -28.63 -12.82
C MET A 10 2.13 -28.33 -11.33
N ASP A 11 2.92 -27.33 -10.98
CA ASP A 11 3.13 -26.90 -9.58
C ASP A 11 1.82 -26.44 -8.93
N PHE A 12 0.91 -25.84 -9.71
CA PHE A 12 -0.43 -25.42 -9.26
C PHE A 12 -1.53 -26.46 -9.54
N LEU A 13 -1.17 -27.74 -9.71
CA LEU A 13 -2.07 -28.89 -9.81
C LEU A 13 -3.07 -28.82 -10.98
N PHE A 14 -2.68 -28.18 -12.08
CA PHE A 14 -3.47 -28.27 -13.31
C PHE A 14 -3.14 -29.57 -14.06
N ASP A 15 -4.15 -30.26 -14.54
CA ASP A 15 -4.01 -31.52 -15.28
C ASP A 15 -3.31 -31.33 -16.64
N SER A 16 -3.28 -30.11 -17.16
CA SER A 16 -2.63 -29.83 -18.46
C SER A 16 -2.25 -28.34 -18.59
N HIS A 17 -1.25 -28.10 -19.45
CA HIS A 17 -0.84 -26.75 -19.87
C HIS A 17 -1.99 -25.96 -20.50
N GLU A 18 -2.83 -26.64 -21.31
CA GLU A 18 -3.99 -26.03 -21.97
C GLU A 18 -5.07 -25.62 -20.96
N GLY A 19 -5.28 -26.45 -19.93
CA GLY A 19 -6.20 -26.16 -18.84
C GLY A 19 -5.80 -24.91 -18.09
N PHE A 20 -4.54 -24.83 -17.69
CA PHE A 20 -3.94 -23.65 -17.07
C PHE A 20 -4.06 -22.40 -17.97
N THR A 21 -3.69 -22.52 -19.25
CA THR A 21 -3.73 -21.41 -20.21
C THR A 21 -5.15 -20.85 -20.37
N ARG A 22 -6.17 -21.71 -20.44
CA ARG A 22 -7.58 -21.30 -20.51
C ARG A 22 -8.04 -20.59 -19.23
N ALA A 23 -7.67 -21.12 -18.06
CA ALA A 23 -8.01 -20.53 -16.77
C ALA A 23 -7.35 -19.15 -16.61
N PHE A 24 -6.06 -19.05 -16.93
CA PHE A 24 -5.31 -17.79 -16.85
C PHE A 24 -5.89 -16.74 -17.81
N ARG A 25 -6.20 -17.12 -19.07
CA ARG A 25 -6.80 -16.18 -20.04
C ARG A 25 -8.19 -15.71 -19.59
N ARG A 26 -8.99 -16.61 -19.02
CA ARG A 26 -10.32 -16.24 -18.47
C ARG A 26 -10.19 -15.24 -17.34
N GLN A 27 -9.20 -15.38 -16.47
CA GLN A 27 -8.99 -14.53 -15.31
C GLN A 27 -8.36 -13.19 -15.66
N PHE A 28 -7.36 -13.19 -16.56
CA PHE A 28 -6.51 -12.02 -16.80
C PHE A 28 -6.61 -11.45 -18.22
N GLY A 29 -7.47 -12.00 -19.06
CA GLY A 29 -7.69 -11.53 -20.43
C GLY A 29 -6.58 -11.86 -21.43
N MET A 30 -5.44 -12.40 -20.98
CA MET A 30 -4.26 -12.73 -21.78
C MET A 30 -3.72 -14.12 -21.44
N SER A 31 -2.92 -14.71 -22.33
CA SER A 31 -2.27 -15.99 -22.04
C SER A 31 -1.06 -15.84 -21.11
N PRO A 32 -0.64 -16.92 -20.40
CA PRO A 32 0.58 -16.90 -19.58
C PRO A 32 1.83 -16.50 -20.37
N ASN A 33 1.92 -16.90 -21.64
CA ASN A 33 3.04 -16.54 -22.50
C ASN A 33 3.04 -15.07 -22.92
N GLU A 34 1.86 -14.45 -23.13
CA GLU A 34 1.72 -13.01 -23.35
C GLU A 34 2.09 -12.24 -22.10
N TYR A 35 1.60 -12.66 -20.95
CA TYR A 35 1.97 -12.08 -19.65
C TYR A 35 3.48 -12.13 -19.40
N LYS A 36 4.11 -13.29 -19.67
CA LYS A 36 5.57 -13.48 -19.49
C LYS A 36 6.42 -12.52 -20.33
N LYS A 37 5.93 -12.06 -21.48
CA LYS A 37 6.68 -11.16 -22.37
C LYS A 37 6.70 -9.71 -21.86
N ASN A 38 5.59 -9.22 -21.36
CA ASN A 38 5.38 -7.80 -21.04
C ASN A 38 5.08 -7.56 -19.55
N THR A 39 4.70 -8.59 -18.82
CA THR A 39 4.34 -8.54 -17.37
C THR A 39 3.55 -7.28 -16.97
N PRO A 40 2.43 -6.94 -17.67
CA PRO A 40 1.62 -5.81 -17.29
C PRO A 40 1.02 -6.04 -15.90
N PRO A 41 0.69 -4.97 -15.14
CA PRO A 41 -0.07 -5.11 -13.91
C PRO A 41 -1.38 -5.86 -14.15
N ILE A 42 -1.71 -6.80 -13.27
CA ILE A 42 -2.92 -7.62 -13.32
C ILE A 42 -3.63 -7.64 -11.97
N TYR A 43 -4.95 -7.77 -11.99
CA TYR A 43 -5.72 -7.90 -10.75
C TYR A 43 -5.51 -9.29 -10.14
N LEU A 44 -4.67 -9.37 -9.11
CA LEU A 44 -4.51 -10.57 -8.31
C LEU A 44 -5.70 -10.67 -7.34
N PHE A 45 -6.14 -11.91 -7.10
CA PHE A 45 -7.06 -12.17 -6.01
C PHE A 45 -6.34 -11.90 -4.68
N HIS A 46 -6.76 -10.85 -3.99
CA HIS A 46 -6.38 -10.60 -2.60
C HIS A 46 -7.58 -11.03 -1.74
N PRO A 47 -7.47 -12.11 -0.97
CA PRO A 47 -8.58 -12.51 -0.12
C PRO A 47 -8.85 -11.40 0.89
N TRP A 48 -10.04 -10.86 0.86
CA TRP A 48 -10.52 -10.07 2.00
C TRP A 48 -10.41 -10.96 3.21
N SER A 49 -9.62 -10.56 4.17
CA SER A 49 -9.57 -11.28 5.42
C SER A 49 -10.98 -11.22 6.01
N ILE A 50 -11.62 -12.39 6.18
CA ILE A 50 -12.87 -12.50 6.95
C ILE A 50 -12.70 -11.85 8.32
N ARG A 51 -11.47 -11.82 8.79
CA ARG A 51 -10.97 -11.17 9.98
C ARG A 51 -11.17 -9.64 9.92
N GLU A 52 -10.78 -8.97 8.83
CA GLU A 52 -10.98 -7.51 8.63
C GLU A 52 -12.46 -7.13 8.64
N TYR A 53 -13.32 -7.94 8.00
CA TYR A 53 -14.76 -7.74 8.04
C TYR A 53 -15.35 -7.95 9.44
N TYR A 54 -14.89 -8.96 10.18
CA TYR A 54 -15.32 -9.23 11.55
C TYR A 54 -14.95 -8.10 12.50
N TYR A 55 -13.75 -7.54 12.37
CA TYR A 55 -13.28 -6.42 13.21
C TYR A 55 -14.00 -5.12 12.88
N TRP A 56 -14.24 -4.83 11.60
CA TRP A 56 -15.05 -3.69 11.19
C TRP A 56 -16.46 -3.74 11.82
N LEU A 57 -17.07 -4.91 11.93
CA LEU A 57 -18.36 -5.10 12.60
C LEU A 57 -18.28 -4.90 14.13
N ARG A 58 -17.14 -5.24 14.75
CA ARG A 58 -16.96 -5.11 16.21
C ARG A 58 -16.72 -3.66 16.63
N ASP A 59 -15.97 -2.88 15.87
CA ASP A 59 -15.58 -1.50 16.22
C ASP A 59 -16.75 -0.50 16.22
N MET A 60 -17.89 -0.89 15.69
CA MET A 60 -19.11 -0.13 15.93
C MET A 60 -19.62 -0.19 17.38
N GLN A 61 -18.94 -0.90 18.30
CA GLN A 61 -19.48 -1.23 19.62
C GLN A 61 -18.60 -0.95 20.86
N GLU A 62 -17.32 -0.58 20.76
CA GLU A 62 -16.48 -0.44 21.97
C GLU A 62 -15.51 0.75 22.01
N ASP A 63 -15.34 1.34 23.21
CA ASP A 63 -14.37 2.40 23.53
C ASP A 63 -12.92 1.90 23.49
N ALA A 64 -12.01 2.68 22.90
CA ALA A 64 -10.63 2.33 22.71
C ALA A 64 -9.81 2.22 24.02
N PRO A 65 -8.91 1.23 24.17
CA PRO A 65 -8.06 1.09 25.36
C PRO A 65 -6.93 2.13 25.41
N PRO A 66 -6.31 2.33 26.59
CA PRO A 66 -5.28 3.35 26.79
C PRO A 66 -3.97 2.97 26.08
N LEU A 67 -3.33 4.00 25.51
CA LEU A 67 -2.07 3.92 24.80
C LEU A 67 -0.90 3.45 25.66
N SER A 68 -0.32 2.32 25.36
CA SER A 68 1.02 1.95 25.83
C SER A 68 1.67 0.97 24.87
N GLY A 69 2.79 1.32 24.30
CA GLY A 69 3.58 0.41 23.48
C GLY A 69 4.89 1.04 23.06
N ASP A 70 5.96 0.23 23.04
CA ASP A 70 7.23 0.63 22.48
C ASP A 70 7.06 0.88 20.97
N PHE A 71 7.65 1.94 20.47
CA PHE A 71 7.70 2.24 19.05
C PHE A 71 9.12 2.65 18.65
N PHE A 72 9.44 2.41 17.41
CA PHE A 72 10.71 2.76 16.82
C PHE A 72 10.53 3.90 15.82
N VAL A 73 11.45 4.88 15.84
CA VAL A 73 11.43 6.02 14.91
C VAL A 73 12.76 6.10 14.18
N GLN A 74 12.70 6.27 12.86
CA GLN A 74 13.87 6.52 12.04
C GLN A 74 13.57 7.52 10.93
N VAL A 75 14.56 8.33 10.54
CA VAL A 75 14.45 9.19 9.36
C VAL A 75 15.18 8.53 8.19
N ARG A 76 14.50 8.45 7.03
CA ARG A 76 15.05 7.90 5.80
C ARG A 76 14.94 8.89 4.66
N ASN A 77 15.96 8.89 3.79
CA ASN A 77 15.92 9.64 2.55
C ASN A 77 15.23 8.79 1.48
N PHE A 78 14.26 9.38 0.81
CA PHE A 78 13.58 8.81 -0.35
C PHE A 78 14.04 9.58 -1.59
N PRO A 79 14.63 8.93 -2.59
CA PRO A 79 15.04 9.58 -3.83
C PRO A 79 13.82 9.99 -4.65
N LYS A 80 14.06 10.69 -5.75
CA LYS A 80 13.04 10.90 -6.78
C LYS A 80 12.54 9.56 -7.28
N ARG A 81 11.22 9.47 -7.44
CA ARG A 81 10.53 8.23 -7.78
C ARG A 81 9.19 8.53 -8.41
N LYS A 82 8.53 7.52 -8.94
CA LYS A 82 7.16 7.62 -9.42
C LYS A 82 6.21 6.92 -8.44
N LEU A 83 4.97 7.33 -8.49
CA LEU A 83 3.87 6.70 -7.75
C LEU A 83 2.77 6.33 -8.74
N LEU A 84 2.53 5.04 -8.90
CA LEU A 84 1.34 4.51 -9.54
C LEU A 84 0.25 4.40 -8.48
N LEU A 85 -0.86 5.10 -8.65
CA LEU A 85 -1.91 5.16 -7.65
C LEU A 85 -3.31 5.12 -8.25
N LYS A 86 -4.27 4.63 -7.48
CA LYS A 86 -5.69 4.82 -7.72
C LYS A 86 -6.26 5.72 -6.65
N ARG A 87 -6.93 6.79 -7.07
CA ARG A 87 -7.50 7.79 -6.16
C ARG A 87 -8.86 7.36 -5.65
N GLY A 88 -9.18 7.77 -4.44
CA GLY A 88 -10.55 7.76 -3.94
C GLY A 88 -11.32 9.03 -4.37
N VAL A 89 -12.61 9.05 -4.13
CA VAL A 89 -13.50 10.18 -4.41
C VAL A 89 -13.86 10.92 -3.12
N SER A 90 -14.17 10.20 -2.05
CA SER A 90 -14.56 10.74 -0.74
C SER A 90 -13.84 10.09 0.44
N ALA A 91 -12.98 9.12 0.18
CA ALA A 91 -12.32 8.33 1.20
C ALA A 91 -11.24 9.10 1.97
N ASP A 92 -11.24 9.01 3.30
CA ASP A 92 -10.21 9.60 4.17
C ASP A 92 -9.29 8.56 4.83
N ASP A 93 -9.64 7.27 4.71
CA ASP A 93 -8.95 6.14 5.32
C ASP A 93 -9.06 4.87 4.45
N TYR A 94 -8.38 3.79 4.88
CA TYR A 94 -8.37 2.50 4.20
C TYR A 94 -9.78 1.91 4.02
N PHE A 95 -10.62 1.94 5.04
CA PHE A 95 -11.93 1.27 5.00
C PHE A 95 -12.91 1.98 4.08
N SER A 96 -13.01 3.31 4.21
CA SER A 96 -13.82 4.14 3.31
C SER A 96 -13.35 4.01 1.86
N TYR A 97 -12.04 3.94 1.63
CA TYR A 97 -11.47 3.73 0.30
C TYR A 97 -11.81 2.34 -0.27
N SER A 98 -11.69 1.29 0.53
CA SER A 98 -12.02 -0.08 0.10
C SER A 98 -13.50 -0.24 -0.24
N ASN A 99 -14.38 0.47 0.47
CA ASN A 99 -15.80 0.53 0.14
C ASN A 99 -16.07 1.21 -1.21
N GLU A 100 -15.30 2.24 -1.57
CA GLU A 100 -15.43 2.93 -2.87
C GLU A 100 -14.87 2.13 -4.05
N ASN A 101 -13.67 1.57 -3.88
CA ASN A 101 -12.86 1.05 -4.99
C ASN A 101 -12.77 -0.47 -5.03
N GLY A 102 -13.21 -1.16 -3.97
CA GLY A 102 -13.05 -2.61 -3.83
C GLY A 102 -11.61 -3.02 -3.47
N CYS A 103 -11.45 -4.29 -3.13
CA CYS A 103 -10.15 -4.86 -2.72
C CYS A 103 -9.24 -5.23 -3.90
N ASP A 104 -9.77 -5.24 -5.12
CA ASP A 104 -9.02 -5.62 -6.33
C ASP A 104 -7.85 -4.66 -6.61
N VAL A 105 -7.96 -3.40 -6.17
CA VAL A 105 -6.91 -2.38 -6.31
C VAL A 105 -5.62 -2.85 -5.67
N TRP A 106 -5.68 -3.32 -4.42
CA TRP A 106 -4.50 -3.82 -3.71
C TRP A 106 -3.85 -5.00 -4.43
N GLY A 107 -4.66 -5.95 -4.89
CA GLY A 107 -4.20 -7.10 -5.68
C GLY A 107 -3.49 -6.69 -6.97
N LEU A 108 -3.98 -5.65 -7.67
CA LEU A 108 -3.32 -5.10 -8.84
C LEU A 108 -1.97 -4.48 -8.47
N LEU A 109 -1.93 -3.64 -7.43
CA LEU A 109 -0.70 -2.98 -6.98
C LEU A 109 0.36 -4.01 -6.56
N CYS A 110 -0.01 -5.10 -5.89
CA CYS A 110 0.88 -6.22 -5.56
C CYS A 110 1.46 -6.94 -6.79
N SER A 111 0.81 -6.82 -7.95
CA SER A 111 1.27 -7.47 -9.18
C SER A 111 2.35 -6.67 -9.92
N VAL A 112 2.60 -5.44 -9.52
CA VAL A 112 3.58 -4.54 -10.17
C VAL A 112 4.99 -5.00 -9.85
N LYS A 113 5.67 -5.53 -10.84
CA LYS A 113 6.96 -6.20 -10.67
C LYS A 113 8.10 -5.23 -10.33
N GLU A 114 8.03 -4.02 -10.85
CA GLU A 114 9.03 -2.97 -10.69
C GLU A 114 8.86 -2.17 -9.39
N ALA A 115 7.91 -2.55 -8.55
CA ALA A 115 7.66 -1.90 -7.27
C ALA A 115 8.92 -1.84 -6.40
N LEU A 116 9.20 -0.69 -5.82
CA LEU A 116 10.34 -0.49 -4.92
C LEU A 116 10.14 -1.23 -3.59
N TYR A 117 8.89 -1.38 -3.18
CA TYR A 117 8.45 -2.14 -2.01
C TYR A 117 6.94 -2.44 -2.13
N GLU A 118 6.33 -2.97 -1.08
CA GLU A 118 4.91 -3.30 -1.04
C GLU A 118 3.99 -2.09 -1.31
N PRO A 119 2.73 -2.31 -1.73
CA PRO A 119 1.74 -1.26 -1.85
C PRO A 119 1.53 -0.48 -0.55
N VAL A 120 1.11 0.75 -0.69
CA VAL A 120 0.90 1.69 0.42
C VAL A 120 -0.47 2.35 0.35
N GLY A 121 -1.06 2.57 1.53
CA GLY A 121 -2.13 3.56 1.68
C GLY A 121 -1.50 4.94 1.87
N LEU A 122 -2.06 5.97 1.23
CA LEU A 122 -1.44 7.29 1.13
C LEU A 122 -2.43 8.38 1.51
N TRP A 123 -1.97 9.37 2.25
CA TRP A 123 -2.66 10.65 2.41
C TRP A 123 -1.95 11.70 1.56
N LEU A 124 -2.60 12.10 0.47
CA LEU A 124 -2.04 13.02 -0.53
C LEU A 124 -2.10 14.46 -0.04
N PRO A 125 -1.00 15.24 -0.18
CA PRO A 125 -1.05 16.68 0.01
C PRO A 125 -1.91 17.35 -1.07
N ASP A 126 -2.40 18.55 -0.80
CA ASP A 126 -3.31 19.28 -1.68
C ASP A 126 -2.75 19.47 -3.11
N ALA A 127 -1.43 19.69 -3.23
CA ALA A 127 -0.75 19.85 -4.51
C ALA A 127 -0.82 18.60 -5.42
N LEU A 128 -1.00 17.42 -4.83
CA LEU A 128 -1.10 16.15 -5.56
C LEU A 128 -2.55 15.65 -5.68
N ARG A 129 -3.52 16.46 -5.29
CA ARG A 129 -4.93 16.11 -5.23
C ARG A 129 -5.77 16.92 -6.25
N PRO A 130 -6.05 16.35 -7.44
CA PRO A 130 -6.96 16.98 -8.40
C PRO A 130 -8.35 17.22 -7.81
N PRO A 131 -9.09 18.25 -8.29
CA PRO A 131 -10.47 18.48 -7.88
C PRO A 131 -11.35 17.23 -8.09
N GLY A 132 -12.20 16.93 -7.11
CA GLY A 132 -13.11 15.77 -7.17
C GLY A 132 -12.47 14.44 -6.72
N THR A 133 -11.24 14.50 -6.15
CA THR A 133 -10.59 13.33 -5.55
C THR A 133 -10.42 13.50 -4.05
N SER A 134 -10.43 12.40 -3.33
CA SER A 134 -10.24 12.38 -1.89
C SER A 134 -8.77 12.55 -1.50
N ARG A 135 -8.55 12.72 -0.19
CA ARG A 135 -7.21 12.77 0.38
C ARG A 135 -6.53 11.40 0.36
N TYR A 136 -7.29 10.33 0.59
CA TYR A 136 -6.75 8.97 0.64
C TYR A 136 -6.69 8.33 -0.75
N ALA A 137 -5.63 7.57 -0.98
CA ALA A 137 -5.41 6.79 -2.18
C ALA A 137 -4.64 5.51 -1.83
N GLN A 138 -4.65 4.53 -2.72
CA GLN A 138 -3.72 3.40 -2.65
C GLN A 138 -2.78 3.43 -3.84
N GLY A 139 -1.51 3.06 -3.62
CA GLY A 139 -0.52 3.11 -4.68
C GLY A 139 0.70 2.26 -4.40
N VAL A 140 1.62 2.26 -5.35
CA VAL A 140 2.92 1.61 -5.26
C VAL A 140 4.00 2.53 -5.82
N GLU A 141 5.10 2.67 -5.08
CA GLU A 141 6.24 3.49 -5.54
C GLU A 141 7.13 2.70 -6.50
N LEU A 142 7.61 3.40 -7.52
CA LEU A 142 8.31 2.86 -8.67
C LEU A 142 9.60 3.65 -8.92
N PRO A 143 10.60 3.05 -9.60
CA PRO A 143 11.78 3.79 -10.04
C PRO A 143 11.44 5.05 -10.85
N GLU A 144 12.29 6.07 -10.79
CA GLU A 144 12.12 7.34 -11.51
C GLU A 144 11.96 7.15 -13.03
N ASP A 145 12.67 6.17 -13.57
CA ASP A 145 12.67 5.83 -15.00
C ASP A 145 11.57 4.83 -15.43
N TYR A 146 10.62 4.53 -14.53
CA TYR A 146 9.53 3.62 -14.87
C TYR A 146 8.76 4.09 -16.11
N GLY A 147 8.69 3.21 -17.11
CA GLY A 147 7.98 3.42 -18.38
C GLY A 147 7.01 2.29 -18.72
N GLY A 148 6.58 1.52 -17.70
CA GLY A 148 5.67 0.39 -17.91
C GLY A 148 4.21 0.82 -18.13
N THR A 149 3.32 -0.15 -18.19
CA THR A 149 1.90 0.04 -18.46
C THR A 149 1.20 0.66 -17.26
N ILE A 150 0.42 1.72 -17.51
CA ILE A 150 -0.47 2.32 -16.53
C ILE A 150 -1.85 1.66 -16.71
N PRO A 151 -2.39 0.97 -15.69
CA PRO A 151 -3.72 0.37 -15.78
C PRO A 151 -4.81 1.44 -15.92
N GLU A 152 -5.93 1.06 -16.52
CA GLU A 152 -7.09 1.94 -16.64
C GLU A 152 -7.60 2.39 -15.27
N GLY A 153 -7.85 3.69 -15.11
CA GLY A 153 -8.31 4.29 -13.86
C GLY A 153 -7.22 4.50 -12.81
N PHE A 154 -5.94 4.33 -13.17
CA PHE A 154 -4.80 4.68 -12.34
C PHE A 154 -4.08 5.89 -12.90
N ASP A 155 -3.43 6.64 -12.03
CA ASP A 155 -2.52 7.73 -12.37
C ASP A 155 -1.08 7.31 -12.12
N LEU A 156 -0.16 7.91 -12.89
CA LEU A 156 1.28 7.84 -12.62
C LEU A 156 1.77 9.26 -12.39
N ILE A 157 2.29 9.53 -11.20
CA ILE A 157 2.79 10.86 -10.82
C ILE A 157 4.24 10.80 -10.37
N ASP A 158 4.96 11.91 -10.51
CA ASP A 158 6.33 12.06 -10.01
C ASP A 158 6.30 12.50 -8.55
N LEU A 159 7.12 11.86 -7.73
CA LEU A 159 7.40 12.26 -6.36
C LEU A 159 8.82 12.80 -6.26
N PRO A 160 9.02 14.01 -5.69
CA PRO A 160 10.36 14.55 -5.47
C PRO A 160 11.13 13.73 -4.43
N GLU A 161 12.42 13.96 -4.37
CA GLU A 161 13.20 13.48 -3.22
C GLU A 161 12.69 14.13 -1.93
N CYS A 162 12.66 13.36 -0.86
CA CYS A 162 12.18 13.83 0.44
C CYS A 162 12.79 13.03 1.59
N LYS A 163 12.68 13.58 2.80
CA LYS A 163 12.95 12.83 4.03
C LYS A 163 11.62 12.40 4.64
N MET A 164 11.56 11.15 5.08
CA MET A 164 10.39 10.57 5.76
C MET A 164 10.79 10.15 7.16
N MET A 165 10.07 10.59 8.15
CA MET A 165 10.13 10.05 9.51
C MET A 165 9.20 8.86 9.57
N MET A 166 9.77 7.67 9.74
CA MET A 166 9.06 6.40 9.76
C MET A 166 8.89 5.96 11.20
N PHE A 167 7.68 5.60 11.54
CA PHE A 167 7.28 5.07 12.84
C PHE A 167 6.90 3.61 12.68
N GLN A 168 7.35 2.77 13.60
CA GLN A 168 7.03 1.34 13.61
C GLN A 168 6.64 0.94 15.03
N SER A 169 5.47 0.35 15.20
CA SER A 169 5.05 -0.21 16.47
C SER A 169 5.83 -1.48 16.81
N ALA A 170 5.80 -1.90 18.06
CA ALA A 170 6.20 -3.26 18.42
C ALA A 170 5.36 -4.31 17.66
N PRO A 171 5.88 -5.54 17.46
CA PRO A 171 5.06 -6.65 16.98
C PRO A 171 3.82 -6.85 17.85
N TYR A 172 2.71 -7.24 17.20
CA TYR A 172 1.43 -7.46 17.88
C TYR A 172 0.74 -8.73 17.33
N ASP A 173 -0.26 -9.22 18.05
CA ASP A 173 -1.14 -10.26 17.50
C ASP A 173 -2.03 -9.64 16.43
N ASP A 174 -2.10 -10.26 15.25
CA ASP A 174 -2.95 -9.80 14.13
C ASP A 174 -4.42 -9.61 14.52
N LEU A 175 -4.87 -10.22 15.62
CA LEU A 175 -6.21 -9.98 16.19
C LEU A 175 -6.38 -8.57 16.77
N HIS A 176 -5.28 -7.88 17.07
CA HIS A 176 -5.24 -6.54 17.68
C HIS A 176 -4.67 -5.48 16.73
N PHE A 177 -4.77 -5.69 15.39
CA PHE A 177 -4.17 -4.78 14.41
C PHE A 177 -4.73 -3.36 14.48
N GLU A 178 -6.02 -3.21 14.79
CA GLU A 178 -6.67 -1.90 14.91
C GLU A 178 -6.13 -1.10 16.08
N GLU A 179 -5.94 -1.76 17.24
CA GLU A 179 -5.33 -1.14 18.40
C GLU A 179 -3.91 -0.65 18.08
N ALA A 180 -3.14 -1.46 17.34
CA ALA A 180 -1.78 -1.11 16.92
C ALA A 180 -1.78 0.12 15.98
N ILE A 181 -2.73 0.19 15.03
CA ILE A 181 -2.90 1.33 14.11
C ILE A 181 -3.27 2.58 14.90
N LEU A 182 -4.32 2.51 15.74
CA LEU A 182 -4.79 3.65 16.52
C LEU A 182 -3.71 4.19 17.47
N ASN A 183 -3.02 3.28 18.16
CA ASN A 183 -1.92 3.63 19.07
C ASN A 183 -0.80 4.36 18.33
N LEU A 184 -0.32 3.81 17.21
CA LEU A 184 0.76 4.44 16.47
C LEU A 184 0.33 5.78 15.87
N SER A 185 -0.89 5.87 15.33
CA SER A 185 -1.42 7.12 14.77
C SER A 185 -1.49 8.23 15.84
N GLN A 186 -1.96 7.93 17.06
CA GLN A 186 -1.97 8.90 18.15
C GLN A 186 -0.56 9.30 18.60
N ILE A 187 0.40 8.36 18.62
CA ILE A 187 1.80 8.68 18.88
C ILE A 187 2.33 9.66 17.84
N ILE A 188 2.08 9.42 16.55
CA ILE A 188 2.53 10.29 15.46
C ILE A 188 1.89 11.68 15.56
N ASP A 189 0.61 11.75 15.88
CA ASP A 189 -0.12 13.03 15.99
C ASP A 189 0.35 13.90 17.18
N THR A 190 0.88 13.26 18.22
CA THR A 190 1.44 13.95 19.41
C THR A 190 2.96 14.07 19.40
N TYR A 191 3.62 13.45 18.43
CA TYR A 191 5.08 13.45 18.34
C TYR A 191 5.64 14.81 17.95
N ASP A 192 6.63 15.27 18.70
CA ASP A 192 7.35 16.52 18.45
C ASP A 192 8.66 16.24 17.69
N PRO A 193 8.69 16.41 16.35
CA PRO A 193 9.87 16.11 15.53
C PRO A 193 11.05 17.08 15.81
N THR A 194 10.78 18.24 16.43
CA THR A 194 11.84 19.24 16.70
C THR A 194 12.87 18.71 17.67
N ARG A 195 12.51 17.79 18.55
CA ARG A 195 13.42 17.10 19.47
C ARG A 195 14.49 16.27 18.76
N SER A 196 14.23 15.92 17.50
CA SER A 196 15.15 15.17 16.65
C SER A 196 15.79 16.04 15.56
N GLY A 197 15.59 17.37 15.61
CA GLY A 197 16.14 18.30 14.63
C GLY A 197 15.34 18.43 13.33
N TYR A 198 14.06 18.05 13.34
CA TYR A 198 13.19 18.08 12.17
C TYR A 198 11.90 18.88 12.45
N GLU A 199 11.20 19.23 11.38
CA GLU A 199 9.83 19.71 11.41
C GLU A 199 8.99 18.97 10.36
N TRP A 200 7.67 18.92 10.55
CA TRP A 200 6.76 18.31 9.59
C TRP A 200 6.76 19.06 8.27
N ALA A 201 6.73 18.32 7.17
CA ALA A 201 6.73 18.84 5.81
C ALA A 201 5.63 18.15 4.97
N ASP A 202 4.39 18.13 5.48
CA ASP A 202 3.24 17.40 4.91
C ASP A 202 2.93 17.81 3.47
N GLU A 203 3.38 18.99 3.04
CA GLU A 203 3.26 19.49 1.67
C GLU A 203 4.28 18.89 0.70
N ALA A 204 5.40 18.31 1.21
CA ALA A 204 6.52 17.85 0.38
C ALA A 204 6.28 16.49 -0.27
N ALA A 205 5.56 15.60 0.39
CA ALA A 205 5.25 14.24 -0.09
C ALA A 205 4.02 13.68 0.62
N PRO A 206 3.41 12.61 0.10
CA PRO A 206 2.34 11.91 0.81
C PRO A 206 2.82 11.30 2.14
N ARG A 207 2.04 11.43 3.22
CA ARG A 207 2.09 10.52 4.36
C ARG A 207 1.64 9.16 3.85
N PHE A 208 2.24 8.06 4.32
CA PHE A 208 1.83 6.73 3.89
C PHE A 208 1.85 5.71 5.03
N GLN A 209 1.10 4.66 4.83
CA GLN A 209 1.07 3.48 5.69
C GLN A 209 1.37 2.21 4.89
N LEU A 210 2.06 1.27 5.51
CA LEU A 210 2.25 -0.08 4.99
C LEU A 210 1.11 -0.99 5.45
N ASP A 211 0.97 -2.15 4.80
CA ASP A 211 0.03 -3.18 5.21
C ASP A 211 0.28 -3.59 6.67
N PRO A 212 -0.73 -3.57 7.54
CA PRO A 212 -0.57 -3.97 8.94
C PRO A 212 -0.24 -5.46 9.04
N GLN A 213 0.93 -5.78 9.59
CA GLN A 213 1.40 -7.16 9.77
C GLN A 213 1.96 -7.32 11.18
N GLY A 214 1.28 -8.10 12.02
CA GLY A 214 1.61 -8.20 13.44
C GLY A 214 3.04 -8.64 13.74
N TRP A 215 3.62 -9.52 12.94
CA TRP A 215 4.98 -10.00 13.14
C TRP A 215 6.07 -8.91 13.03
N ARG A 216 5.83 -7.87 12.25
CA ARG A 216 6.77 -6.74 12.07
C ARG A 216 6.33 -5.45 12.77
N GLY A 217 5.11 -5.41 13.27
CA GLY A 217 4.48 -4.18 13.74
C GLY A 217 3.86 -3.35 12.60
N TYR A 218 3.03 -2.38 12.96
CA TYR A 218 2.45 -1.42 12.02
C TYR A 218 3.46 -0.31 11.70
N ILE A 219 3.53 0.08 10.44
CA ILE A 219 4.48 1.09 9.95
C ILE A 219 3.74 2.22 9.26
N GLU A 220 4.06 3.44 9.68
CA GLU A 220 3.57 4.66 9.05
C GLU A 220 4.71 5.66 8.87
N ALA A 221 4.66 6.46 7.81
CA ALA A 221 5.68 7.44 7.48
C ALA A 221 5.08 8.81 7.19
N ARG A 222 5.69 9.85 7.73
CA ARG A 222 5.30 11.25 7.54
C ARG A 222 6.48 12.09 7.05
N PRO A 223 6.27 12.98 6.06
CA PRO A 223 7.35 13.83 5.53
C PRO A 223 7.90 14.78 6.58
N VAL A 224 9.23 14.95 6.56
CA VAL A 224 9.94 15.90 7.42
C VAL A 224 11.00 16.66 6.65
N ARG A 225 11.40 17.81 7.16
CA ARG A 225 12.61 18.52 6.74
C ARG A 225 13.48 18.87 7.95
N GLU A 226 14.77 19.00 7.74
CA GLU A 226 15.70 19.42 8.80
C GLU A 226 15.40 20.86 9.24
N LEU A 227 15.51 21.09 10.52
CA LEU A 227 15.49 22.46 11.07
C LEU A 227 16.73 23.23 10.57
N PRO A 228 16.58 24.56 10.31
CA PRO A 228 17.70 25.38 9.89
C PRO A 228 18.87 25.43 10.87
#